data_8a1598727b7d46843515c871c783722b
#
_entry.id   8a1598727b7d46843515c871c783722b
#
_cell.length_a   1.000
_cell.length_b   1.000
_cell.length_c   1.000
_cell.angle_alpha   90.00
_cell.angle_beta   90.00
_cell.angle_gamma   90.00
#
_symmetry.space_group_name_H-M   'P 1'
#
loop_
_entity.id
_entity.type
_entity.pdbx_description
1 polymer ?
#
loop_
_entity_poly.entity_id
_entity_poly.type
_entity_poly.pdbx_seq_one_letter_code
_entity_poly.pdbx_strand_id
1 'polypeptide(L)'
;DPASHSFRGPGARNATMFGQPGRAYVYLSYGIHLCLNVVCAPGHAVLIRAIEPTKGLDLMAARRGTHDPRKLCSGPGRIGQALGLTLADDGAVFGQGGFDLLPGPAPAAILTGPRIGISRAAAVPWRFGVEGSACLSRRFQLAEHSAAGGPGALGRATLEKRPGGASARHEGGGEE
;
A
#
# COMPACT_ATOMS: atom_id res chain seq x y z
N ASP A 1 -8.72 -15.21 -4.43
CA ASP A 1 -8.35 -15.10 -3.02
C ASP A 1 -9.58 -14.79 -2.16
N PRO A 2 -10.02 -15.70 -1.27
CA PRO A 2 -11.21 -15.50 -0.43
C PRO A 2 -11.11 -14.33 0.56
N ALA A 3 -9.91 -13.83 0.82
CA ALA A 3 -9.67 -12.66 1.67
C ALA A 3 -9.58 -11.34 0.89
N SER A 4 -9.60 -11.40 -0.45
CA SER A 4 -9.55 -10.20 -1.28
C SER A 4 -10.92 -9.53 -1.37
N HIS A 5 -10.91 -8.21 -1.43
CA HIS A 5 -12.11 -7.42 -1.75
C HIS A 5 -12.67 -7.72 -3.15
N SER A 6 -11.84 -8.23 -4.06
CA SER A 6 -12.23 -8.61 -5.42
C SER A 6 -12.86 -10.00 -5.52
N PHE A 7 -12.84 -10.80 -4.45
CA PHE A 7 -13.27 -12.22 -4.49
C PHE A 7 -14.69 -12.44 -5.01
N ARG A 8 -15.60 -11.51 -4.70
CA ARG A 8 -17.02 -11.57 -5.13
C ARG A 8 -17.29 -10.85 -6.44
N GLY A 9 -16.23 -10.41 -7.14
CA GLY A 9 -16.36 -9.60 -8.34
C GLY A 9 -16.43 -8.10 -8.07
N PRO A 10 -16.65 -7.29 -9.14
CA PRO A 10 -16.71 -5.85 -9.05
C PRO A 10 -17.96 -5.33 -8.35
N GLY A 11 -17.81 -4.22 -7.63
CA GLY A 11 -18.89 -3.51 -6.97
C GLY A 11 -18.48 -2.05 -6.72
N ALA A 12 -19.41 -1.20 -6.28
CA ALA A 12 -19.14 0.23 -6.10
C ALA A 12 -17.96 0.52 -5.14
N ARG A 13 -17.76 -0.31 -4.12
CA ARG A 13 -16.70 -0.10 -3.11
C ARG A 13 -15.30 -0.54 -3.55
N ASN A 14 -15.20 -1.36 -4.58
CA ASN A 14 -13.93 -1.93 -5.05
C ASN A 14 -13.71 -1.72 -6.55
N ALA A 15 -14.47 -0.83 -7.17
CA ALA A 15 -14.41 -0.56 -8.61
C ALA A 15 -12.97 -0.24 -9.05
N THR A 16 -12.23 0.55 -8.27
CA THR A 16 -10.85 0.91 -8.53
C THR A 16 -9.92 -0.31 -8.62
N MET A 17 -10.16 -1.40 -7.86
CA MET A 17 -9.38 -2.63 -7.98
C MET A 17 -9.52 -3.31 -9.34
N PHE A 18 -10.64 -3.10 -10.05
CA PHE A 18 -10.88 -3.68 -11.38
C PHE A 18 -10.48 -2.73 -12.52
N GLY A 19 -10.00 -1.53 -12.17
CA GLY A 19 -9.47 -0.57 -13.12
C GLY A 19 -8.09 -0.95 -13.66
N GLN A 20 -7.48 0.00 -14.36
CA GLN A 20 -6.14 -0.17 -14.94
C GLN A 20 -5.07 -0.30 -13.86
N PRO A 21 -4.00 -1.08 -14.11
CA PRO A 21 -2.82 -1.13 -13.26
C PRO A 21 -2.21 0.25 -13.02
N GLY A 22 -1.48 0.38 -11.91
CA GLY A 22 -0.82 1.65 -11.55
C GLY A 22 -1.76 2.67 -10.91
N ARG A 23 -2.94 2.26 -10.44
CA ARG A 23 -3.84 3.12 -9.65
C ARG A 23 -3.73 2.82 -8.17
N ALA A 24 -3.90 3.87 -7.38
CA ALA A 24 -4.08 3.75 -5.93
C ALA A 24 -5.50 3.27 -5.64
N TYR A 25 -5.64 2.14 -4.96
CA TYR A 25 -6.91 1.72 -4.39
C TYR A 25 -6.90 2.06 -2.90
N VAL A 26 -7.69 3.06 -2.53
CA VAL A 26 -7.79 3.55 -1.14
C VAL A 26 -9.16 3.24 -0.59
N TYR A 27 -9.20 2.53 0.52
CA TYR A 27 -10.46 2.16 1.17
C TYR A 27 -10.41 2.38 2.68
N LEU A 28 -11.57 2.58 3.28
CA LEU A 28 -11.74 2.71 4.72
C LEU A 28 -11.88 1.32 5.36
N SER A 29 -10.89 0.93 6.15
CA SER A 29 -10.86 -0.33 6.90
C SER A 29 -11.42 -0.13 8.29
N TYR A 30 -12.32 -1.02 8.72
CA TYR A 30 -13.02 -0.96 10.01
C TYR A 30 -13.69 0.39 10.33
N GLY A 31 -14.01 1.17 9.31
CA GLY A 31 -14.61 2.50 9.48
C GLY A 31 -13.67 3.60 10.02
N ILE A 32 -12.40 3.30 10.25
CA ILE A 32 -11.47 4.23 10.93
C ILE A 32 -10.12 4.41 10.25
N HIS A 33 -9.69 3.47 9.42
CA HIS A 33 -8.35 3.49 8.83
C HIS A 33 -8.38 3.49 7.31
N LEU A 34 -7.76 4.48 6.69
CA LEU A 34 -7.53 4.47 5.26
C LEU A 34 -6.31 3.60 4.93
N CYS A 35 -6.51 2.65 4.04
CA CYS A 35 -5.49 1.71 3.59
C CYS A 35 -5.19 1.93 2.11
N LEU A 36 -3.90 1.97 1.77
CA LEU A 36 -3.39 2.17 0.42
C LEU A 36 -2.99 0.84 -0.21
N ASN A 37 -3.47 0.61 -1.42
CA ASN A 37 -3.05 -0.50 -2.27
C ASN A 37 -2.58 0.03 -3.62
N VAL A 38 -1.73 -0.74 -4.29
CA VAL A 38 -1.34 -0.54 -5.69
C VAL A 38 -2.06 -1.58 -6.53
N VAL A 39 -2.88 -1.16 -7.48
CA VAL A 39 -3.53 -2.05 -8.44
C VAL A 39 -2.49 -2.56 -9.42
N CYS A 40 -2.38 -3.88 -9.55
CA CYS A 40 -1.39 -4.56 -10.41
C CYS A 40 -2.02 -5.11 -11.69
N ALA A 41 -3.26 -5.59 -11.59
CA ALA A 41 -4.09 -6.06 -12.68
C ALA A 41 -5.55 -5.96 -12.24
N PRO A 42 -6.53 -6.03 -13.15
CA PRO A 42 -7.95 -6.02 -12.76
C PRO A 42 -8.27 -7.08 -11.71
N GLY A 43 -8.78 -6.63 -10.56
CA GLY A 43 -9.08 -7.48 -9.41
C GLY A 43 -7.85 -7.88 -8.54
N HIS A 44 -6.66 -7.42 -8.86
CA HIS A 44 -5.42 -7.70 -8.12
C HIS A 44 -4.76 -6.42 -7.62
N ALA A 45 -4.47 -6.36 -6.32
CA ALA A 45 -3.80 -5.21 -5.73
C ALA A 45 -2.86 -5.66 -4.59
N VAL A 46 -1.81 -4.89 -4.36
CA VAL A 46 -0.87 -5.08 -3.26
C VAL A 46 -1.16 -4.07 -2.16
N LEU A 47 -1.52 -4.54 -0.97
CA LEU A 47 -1.68 -3.71 0.21
C LEU A 47 -0.31 -3.29 0.74
N ILE A 48 -0.08 -1.99 0.83
CA ILE A 48 1.12 -1.43 1.46
C ILE A 48 0.96 -1.51 2.98
N ARG A 49 1.75 -2.39 3.62
CA ARG A 49 1.58 -2.67 5.05
C ARG A 49 2.56 -1.94 5.96
N ALA A 50 3.75 -1.65 5.45
CA ALA A 50 4.78 -0.93 6.19
C ALA A 50 5.72 -0.26 5.19
N ILE A 51 6.17 0.93 5.52
CA ILE A 51 7.22 1.67 4.80
C ILE A 51 8.19 2.26 5.79
N GLU A 52 9.43 2.39 5.39
CA GLU A 52 10.46 3.11 6.13
C GLU A 52 10.40 4.58 5.73
N PRO A 53 9.99 5.48 6.65
CA PRO A 53 9.87 6.88 6.33
C PRO A 53 11.26 7.53 6.24
N THR A 54 11.55 8.23 5.13
CA THR A 54 12.84 8.89 4.88
C THR A 54 12.73 10.39 4.69
N LYS A 55 11.54 10.90 4.35
CA LYS A 55 11.25 12.32 4.14
C LYS A 55 9.95 12.71 4.82
N GLY A 56 9.82 13.98 5.22
CA GLY A 56 8.59 14.51 5.82
C GLY A 56 8.30 13.97 7.21
N LEU A 57 9.32 13.58 7.97
CA LEU A 57 9.20 12.95 9.29
C LEU A 57 8.41 13.81 10.27
N ASP A 58 8.66 15.12 10.31
CA ASP A 58 7.97 16.03 11.24
C ASP A 58 6.47 16.11 10.94
N LEU A 59 6.10 16.18 9.66
CA LEU A 59 4.71 16.17 9.23
C LEU A 59 4.02 14.84 9.58
N MET A 60 4.72 13.72 9.35
CA MET A 60 4.22 12.40 9.74
C MET A 60 4.10 12.29 11.26
N ALA A 61 5.08 12.80 12.02
CA ALA A 61 5.06 12.80 13.48
C ALA A 61 3.86 13.61 14.02
N ALA A 62 3.62 14.79 13.47
CA ALA A 62 2.45 15.61 13.83
C ALA A 62 1.13 14.88 13.58
N ARG A 63 0.97 14.22 12.41
CA ARG A 63 -0.24 13.45 12.08
C ARG A 63 -0.40 12.19 12.92
N ARG A 64 0.70 11.57 13.33
CA ARG A 64 0.75 10.29 14.05
C ARG A 64 0.77 10.43 15.58
N GLY A 65 1.09 11.63 16.09
CA GLY A 65 1.29 11.86 17.52
C GLY A 65 2.49 11.08 18.12
N THR A 66 3.53 10.83 17.32
CA THR A 66 4.75 10.13 17.77
C THR A 66 5.96 10.52 16.94
N HIS A 67 7.11 10.68 17.59
CA HIS A 67 8.39 10.97 16.95
C HIS A 67 9.28 9.72 16.73
N ASP A 68 8.81 8.50 17.10
CA ASP A 68 9.55 7.27 16.82
C ASP A 68 9.41 6.89 15.33
N PRO A 69 10.47 7.02 14.50
CA PRO A 69 10.38 6.76 13.06
C PRO A 69 9.88 5.34 12.73
N ARG A 70 10.21 4.37 13.59
CA ARG A 70 9.81 2.96 13.42
C ARG A 70 8.29 2.77 13.60
N LYS A 71 7.62 3.69 14.27
CA LYS A 71 6.17 3.64 14.54
C LYS A 71 5.34 4.50 13.60
N LEU A 72 5.97 5.38 12.82
CA LEU A 72 5.26 6.30 11.93
C LEU A 72 4.41 5.53 10.91
N CYS A 73 5.02 4.56 10.21
CA CYS A 73 4.42 3.87 9.07
C CYS A 73 4.41 2.33 9.19
N SER A 74 4.47 1.78 10.42
CA SER A 74 4.51 0.34 10.66
C SER A 74 3.10 -0.28 10.77
N GLY A 75 2.28 -0.12 9.75
CA GLY A 75 0.93 -0.67 9.64
C GLY A 75 0.11 0.07 8.58
N PRO A 76 -0.85 -0.58 7.89
CA PRO A 76 -1.58 0.03 6.78
C PRO A 76 -2.37 1.28 7.20
N GLY A 77 -3.07 1.25 8.33
CA GLY A 77 -3.76 2.43 8.86
C GLY A 77 -2.79 3.53 9.32
N ARG A 78 -1.61 3.15 9.84
CA ARG A 78 -0.57 4.11 10.22
C ARG A 78 0.02 4.82 9.00
N ILE A 79 0.21 4.10 7.89
CA ILE A 79 0.60 4.68 6.60
C ILE A 79 -0.45 5.68 6.14
N GLY A 80 -1.72 5.31 6.17
CA GLY A 80 -2.82 6.20 5.78
C GLY A 80 -2.81 7.50 6.57
N GLN A 81 -2.65 7.42 7.88
CA GLN A 81 -2.58 8.60 8.75
C GLN A 81 -1.29 9.41 8.50
N ALA A 82 -0.12 8.77 8.43
CA ALA A 82 1.16 9.43 8.22
C ALA A 82 1.21 10.19 6.88
N LEU A 83 0.72 9.57 5.80
CA LEU A 83 0.64 10.18 4.49
C LEU A 83 -0.52 11.17 4.35
N GLY A 84 -1.44 11.24 5.32
CA GLY A 84 -2.63 12.07 5.24
C GLY A 84 -3.51 11.64 4.07
N LEU A 85 -3.80 10.33 3.97
CA LEU A 85 -4.70 9.81 2.94
C LEU A 85 -6.12 10.31 3.17
N THR A 86 -6.84 10.47 2.08
CA THR A 86 -8.27 10.74 2.02
C THR A 86 -8.93 9.78 1.04
N LEU A 87 -10.25 9.67 1.03
CA LEU A 87 -10.95 8.90 0.01
C LEU A 87 -10.85 9.51 -1.39
N ALA A 88 -10.51 10.81 -1.49
CA ALA A 88 -10.24 11.45 -2.79
C ALA A 88 -8.94 10.93 -3.45
N ASP A 89 -8.08 10.26 -2.70
CA ASP A 89 -6.89 9.60 -3.24
C ASP A 89 -7.22 8.27 -3.96
N ASP A 90 -8.45 7.73 -3.80
CA ASP A 90 -8.86 6.52 -4.52
C ASP A 90 -8.93 6.77 -6.03
N GLY A 91 -8.34 5.87 -6.81
CA GLY A 91 -8.24 6.00 -8.26
C GLY A 91 -7.08 6.85 -8.76
N ALA A 92 -6.33 7.54 -7.89
CA ALA A 92 -5.17 8.33 -8.30
C ALA A 92 -4.14 7.46 -9.03
N VAL A 93 -3.55 7.99 -10.11
CA VAL A 93 -2.57 7.28 -10.92
C VAL A 93 -1.17 7.53 -10.37
N PHE A 94 -0.43 6.47 -10.11
CA PHE A 94 0.98 6.59 -9.72
C PHE A 94 1.79 7.23 -10.85
N GLY A 95 2.62 8.22 -10.50
CA GLY A 95 3.41 8.99 -11.46
C GLY A 95 2.68 10.19 -12.08
N GLN A 96 1.38 10.39 -11.82
CA GLN A 96 0.58 11.48 -12.39
C GLN A 96 0.03 12.45 -11.33
N GLY A 97 0.86 12.79 -10.33
CA GLY A 97 0.58 13.92 -9.43
C GLY A 97 0.11 13.59 -8.01
N GLY A 98 -0.48 12.42 -7.73
CA GLY A 98 -0.90 12.06 -6.37
C GLY A 98 0.14 11.27 -5.60
N PHE A 99 0.67 10.24 -6.25
CA PHE A 99 1.67 9.34 -5.71
C PHE A 99 2.74 9.05 -6.74
N ASP A 100 3.97 8.88 -6.28
CA ASP A 100 5.06 8.32 -7.07
C ASP A 100 5.51 6.99 -6.46
N LEU A 101 5.78 6.02 -7.32
CA LEU A 101 6.40 4.75 -6.96
C LEU A 101 7.70 4.64 -7.77
N LEU A 102 8.80 4.98 -7.12
CA LEU A 102 10.11 5.04 -7.76
C LEU A 102 10.88 3.74 -7.50
N PRO A 103 11.60 3.21 -8.50
CA PRO A 103 12.47 2.07 -8.29
C PRO A 103 13.59 2.41 -7.30
N GLY A 104 13.97 1.46 -6.47
CA GLY A 104 15.09 1.56 -5.56
C GLY A 104 15.98 0.33 -5.63
N PRO A 105 17.08 0.28 -4.87
CA PRO A 105 17.97 -0.86 -4.85
C PRO A 105 17.24 -2.11 -4.37
N ALA A 106 17.61 -3.26 -4.93
CA ALA A 106 17.07 -4.54 -4.49
C ALA A 106 17.44 -4.77 -3.02
N PRO A 107 16.52 -5.27 -2.17
CA PRO A 107 16.85 -5.67 -0.81
C PRO A 107 17.74 -6.91 -0.85
N ALA A 108 18.60 -7.08 0.19
CA ALA A 108 19.47 -8.24 0.31
C ALA A 108 18.66 -9.54 0.43
N ALA A 109 17.55 -9.50 1.17
CA ALA A 109 16.64 -10.63 1.30
C ALA A 109 15.19 -10.16 1.51
N ILE A 110 14.24 -10.98 1.02
CA ILE A 110 12.81 -10.79 1.21
C ILE A 110 12.28 -11.97 2.03
N LEU A 111 11.61 -11.63 3.12
CA LEU A 111 10.87 -12.60 3.93
C LEU A 111 9.47 -12.79 3.34
N THR A 112 9.01 -14.03 3.35
CA THR A 112 7.62 -14.39 3.01
C THR A 112 6.94 -15.06 4.18
N GLY A 113 5.63 -14.95 4.27
CA GLY A 113 4.89 -15.60 5.34
C GLY A 113 3.39 -15.38 5.31
N PRO A 114 2.67 -15.90 6.29
CA PRO A 114 1.23 -15.78 6.40
C PRO A 114 0.79 -14.32 6.49
N ARG A 115 -0.39 -14.05 5.92
CA ARG A 115 -0.99 -12.71 5.99
C ARG A 115 -1.56 -12.45 7.39
N ILE A 116 -1.60 -11.17 7.75
CA ILE A 116 -2.05 -10.69 9.07
C ILE A 116 -3.37 -9.92 8.92
N GLY A 117 -4.26 -10.10 9.89
CA GLY A 117 -5.51 -9.35 9.96
C GLY A 117 -6.60 -9.85 9.00
N ILE A 118 -6.49 -11.10 8.57
CA ILE A 118 -7.51 -11.80 7.77
C ILE A 118 -7.82 -13.15 8.40
N SER A 119 -9.05 -13.64 8.21
CA SER A 119 -9.52 -14.94 8.72
C SER A 119 -9.57 -16.01 7.62
N ARG A 120 -9.63 -15.61 6.35
CA ARG A 120 -9.70 -16.53 5.20
C ARG A 120 -8.36 -16.58 4.49
N ALA A 121 -7.95 -17.75 4.02
CA ALA A 121 -6.69 -17.95 3.31
C ALA A 121 -5.47 -17.34 4.03
N ALA A 122 -5.49 -17.26 5.36
CA ALA A 122 -4.43 -16.64 6.16
C ALA A 122 -3.09 -17.38 6.03
N ALA A 123 -3.12 -18.71 5.87
CA ALA A 123 -1.94 -19.55 5.73
C ALA A 123 -1.18 -19.36 4.39
N VAL A 124 -1.82 -18.75 3.39
CA VAL A 124 -1.15 -18.47 2.11
C VAL A 124 -0.01 -17.47 2.35
N PRO A 125 1.25 -17.75 1.94
CA PRO A 125 2.41 -16.96 2.27
C PRO A 125 2.54 -15.70 1.38
N TRP A 126 1.47 -14.94 1.29
CA TRP A 126 1.40 -13.71 0.48
C TRP A 126 1.63 -12.43 1.31
N ARG A 127 2.40 -12.56 2.36
CA ARG A 127 2.98 -11.42 3.08
C ARG A 127 4.46 -11.36 2.80
N PHE A 128 4.93 -10.23 2.33
CA PHE A 128 6.32 -9.98 1.97
C PHE A 128 6.89 -8.88 2.85
N GLY A 129 8.18 -8.94 3.18
CA GLY A 129 8.86 -7.93 3.95
C GLY A 129 10.38 -7.98 3.72
N VAL A 130 11.03 -6.83 3.88
CA VAL A 130 12.49 -6.74 3.79
C VAL A 130 13.09 -7.28 5.08
N GLU A 131 14.03 -8.23 4.98
CA GLU A 131 14.74 -8.76 6.12
C GLU A 131 15.51 -7.65 6.85
N GLY A 132 15.53 -7.69 8.18
CA GLY A 132 16.22 -6.71 9.02
C GLY A 132 15.53 -5.35 9.14
N SER A 133 14.43 -5.09 8.40
CA SER A 133 13.73 -3.80 8.52
C SER A 133 13.10 -3.62 9.91
N ALA A 134 13.42 -2.49 10.55
CA ALA A 134 12.84 -2.10 11.83
C ALA A 134 11.39 -1.60 11.74
N CYS A 135 10.90 -1.34 10.51
CA CYS A 135 9.59 -0.73 10.25
C CYS A 135 8.50 -1.75 9.93
N LEU A 136 8.78 -3.06 10.01
CA LEU A 136 7.77 -4.09 9.76
C LEU A 136 6.56 -3.93 10.68
N SER A 137 5.35 -4.04 10.14
CA SER A 137 4.10 -3.96 10.92
C SER A 137 3.96 -5.08 11.95
N ARG A 138 4.59 -6.23 11.69
CA ARG A 138 4.74 -7.38 12.58
C ARG A 138 5.97 -8.17 12.15
N ARG A 139 6.70 -8.73 13.11
CA ARG A 139 7.85 -9.60 12.81
C ARG A 139 7.39 -10.85 12.08
N PHE A 140 8.27 -11.42 11.24
CA PHE A 140 8.10 -12.76 10.70
C PHE A 140 8.54 -13.78 11.75
N GLN A 141 7.93 -14.96 11.76
CA GLN A 141 8.38 -16.07 12.60
C GLN A 141 9.59 -16.74 11.95
N LEU A 142 10.50 -17.29 12.76
CA LEU A 142 11.77 -17.86 12.29
C LEU A 142 11.61 -19.02 11.26
N ALA A 143 10.47 -19.71 11.26
CA ALA A 143 10.16 -20.78 10.30
C ALA A 143 9.74 -20.25 8.90
N GLU A 144 9.59 -18.94 8.73
CA GLU A 144 9.08 -18.31 7.49
C GLU A 144 10.22 -17.80 6.59
N HIS A 145 11.46 -18.21 6.87
CA HIS A 145 12.63 -17.87 6.06
C HIS A 145 12.69 -18.78 4.83
N SER A 146 11.87 -18.50 3.83
CA SER A 146 12.07 -19.06 2.50
C SER A 146 12.79 -18.02 1.67
N ALA A 147 14.03 -18.28 1.29
CA ALA A 147 14.70 -17.56 0.24
C ALA A 147 13.91 -17.81 -1.06
N ALA A 148 12.92 -16.98 -1.32
CA ALA A 148 12.21 -16.99 -2.58
C ALA A 148 13.12 -16.42 -3.66
N GLY A 149 13.94 -17.25 -4.25
CA GLY A 149 14.48 -17.03 -5.57
C GLY A 149 13.33 -17.08 -6.57
N GLY A 150 12.51 -16.04 -6.60
CA GLY A 150 11.48 -15.85 -7.62
C GLY A 150 12.03 -15.06 -8.80
N PRO A 151 11.49 -15.26 -10.01
CA PRO A 151 11.95 -14.57 -11.21
C PRO A 151 11.63 -13.07 -11.12
N GLY A 152 12.66 -12.26 -11.16
CA GLY A 152 12.59 -10.81 -11.17
C GLY A 152 12.96 -10.21 -9.82
N ALA A 153 14.09 -9.51 -9.78
CA ALA A 153 14.52 -8.73 -8.63
C ALA A 153 13.43 -7.72 -8.29
N LEU A 154 12.61 -8.03 -7.28
CA LEU A 154 11.71 -7.07 -6.66
C LEU A 154 12.57 -6.00 -6.00
N GLY A 155 12.85 -4.91 -6.70
CA GLY A 155 13.56 -3.78 -6.17
C GLY A 155 12.81 -3.15 -5.00
N ARG A 156 13.52 -2.49 -4.10
CA ARG A 156 12.89 -1.53 -3.19
C ARG A 156 12.18 -0.48 -4.04
N ALA A 157 10.98 -0.07 -3.62
CA ALA A 157 10.29 1.06 -4.22
C ALA A 157 10.18 2.17 -3.19
N THR A 158 10.39 3.40 -3.61
CA THR A 158 10.13 4.58 -2.81
C THR A 158 8.73 5.07 -3.14
N LEU A 159 7.88 5.18 -2.12
CA LEU A 159 6.54 5.75 -2.23
C LEU A 159 6.59 7.20 -1.75
N GLU A 160 6.23 8.13 -2.62
CA GLU A 160 6.07 9.54 -2.28
C GLU A 160 4.61 9.96 -2.51
N LYS A 161 4.02 10.70 -1.56
CA LYS A 161 2.76 11.42 -1.77
C LYS A 161 3.06 12.89 -1.95
N ARG A 162 2.68 13.44 -3.10
CA ARG A 162 2.85 14.87 -3.40
C ARG A 162 1.80 15.70 -2.66
N PRO A 163 2.14 16.86 -2.12
CA PRO A 163 1.15 17.79 -1.59
C PRO A 163 0.31 18.35 -2.74
N GLY A 164 -1.02 18.30 -2.61
CA GLY A 164 -1.92 19.10 -3.45
C GLY A 164 -2.31 18.58 -4.83
N GLY A 165 -2.11 17.29 -5.13
CA GLY A 165 -2.67 16.67 -6.35
C GLY A 165 -4.17 16.40 -6.21
N ALA A 166 -5.01 17.44 -6.23
CA ALA A 166 -6.44 17.23 -6.50
C ALA A 166 -6.56 16.77 -7.95
N SER A 167 -7.13 15.59 -8.15
CA SER A 167 -7.49 15.07 -9.47
C SER A 167 -8.27 16.13 -10.24
N ALA A 168 -7.72 16.59 -11.35
CA ALA A 168 -8.48 17.39 -12.32
C ALA A 168 -9.65 16.49 -12.77
N ARG A 169 -10.85 16.85 -12.35
CA ARG A 169 -12.07 16.29 -12.90
C ARG A 169 -12.06 16.64 -14.38
N HIS A 170 -12.05 15.66 -15.24
CA HIS A 170 -12.34 15.82 -16.65
C HIS A 170 -13.82 16.25 -16.72
N GLU A 171 -14.07 17.54 -16.75
CA GLU A 171 -15.34 18.10 -17.19
C GLU A 171 -15.40 17.83 -18.69
N GLY A 172 -16.15 16.79 -19.05
CA GLY A 172 -16.56 16.58 -20.41
C GLY A 172 -17.51 17.71 -20.80
N GLY A 173 -16.98 18.68 -21.54
CA GLY A 173 -17.77 19.67 -22.25
C GLY A 173 -18.67 18.95 -23.23
N GLY A 174 -19.99 19.01 -23.00
CA GLY A 174 -20.98 18.78 -24.02
C GLY A 174 -21.03 20.05 -24.86
N GLU A 175 -20.77 19.92 -26.13
CA GLU A 175 -21.22 20.85 -27.16
C GLU A 175 -22.12 20.07 -28.11
N GLU A 176 -23.34 20.57 -28.18
CA GLU A 176 -24.39 20.58 -29.20
C GLU A 176 -24.41 19.50 -30.28
#